data_e6219e7b62eb4811506c559b86ba71b5
#
_entry.id   e6219e7b62eb4811506c559b86ba71b5
#
_cell.length_a   1.000
_cell.length_b   1.000
_cell.length_c   1.000
_cell.angle_alpha   90.00
_cell.angle_beta   90.00
_cell.angle_gamma   90.00
#
_symmetry.space_group_name_H-M   'P 1'
#
loop_
_entity.id
_entity.type
_entity.pdbx_description
1 polymer ?
#
loop_
_entity_poly.entity_id
_entity_poly.type
_entity_poly.pdbx_seq_one_letter_code
_entity_poly.pdbx_strand_id
1 'polypeptide(L)'
;MLALVIAAIVGVFAISKFNAAPPLPVISQIRDFILTNQNGHAVALADLRGQVWIGDIIFTRCGGPCPKMTRKMAELQSVLPAKLQNKFVTLTTDPEFDSPAVLKKYGEKFGADFNRWTFLTGDKKEIYKLGVEGLKLSSVEIDPKDRKAVDDLFIHATYFVLVDSQGRLRAVFETVGDDVDWNKIKPQIISAVKILAREK
;
A
#
# COMPACT_ATOMS: atom_id res chain seq x y z
N MET A 1 -2.82 27.00 44.56
CA MET A 1 -2.16 26.98 43.24
C MET A 1 -1.90 25.58 42.72
N LEU A 2 -1.38 24.63 43.51
CA LEU A 2 -1.07 23.25 43.06
C LEU A 2 -2.31 22.49 42.53
N ALA A 3 -3.47 22.61 43.21
CA ALA A 3 -4.72 21.94 42.80
C ALA A 3 -5.26 22.42 41.43
N LEU A 4 -5.09 23.70 41.09
CA LEU A 4 -5.51 24.26 39.79
C LEU A 4 -4.62 23.77 38.64
N VAL A 5 -3.33 23.57 38.90
CA VAL A 5 -2.38 23.05 37.91
C VAL A 5 -2.68 21.58 37.62
N ILE A 6 -2.98 20.78 38.65
CA ILE A 6 -3.36 19.36 38.49
C ILE A 6 -4.70 19.23 37.72
N ALA A 7 -5.70 20.06 38.04
CA ALA A 7 -6.97 20.06 37.32
C ALA A 7 -6.80 20.44 35.83
N ALA A 8 -5.91 21.40 35.51
CA ALA A 8 -5.60 21.78 34.15
C ALA A 8 -4.90 20.64 33.37
N ILE A 9 -3.94 19.95 34.00
CA ILE A 9 -3.23 18.82 33.39
C ILE A 9 -4.18 17.65 33.14
N VAL A 10 -5.04 17.30 34.09
CA VAL A 10 -6.05 16.25 33.94
C VAL A 10 -7.07 16.62 32.86
N GLY A 11 -7.49 17.90 32.80
CA GLY A 11 -8.39 18.39 31.75
C GLY A 11 -7.79 18.29 30.35
N VAL A 12 -6.53 18.67 30.18
CA VAL A 12 -5.81 18.56 28.88
C VAL A 12 -5.64 17.09 28.47
N PHE A 13 -5.33 16.19 29.42
CA PHE A 13 -5.24 14.74 29.15
C PHE A 13 -6.61 14.12 28.79
N ALA A 14 -7.68 14.54 29.44
CA ALA A 14 -9.02 14.07 29.11
C ALA A 14 -9.49 14.55 27.72
N ILE A 15 -9.25 15.82 27.38
CA ILE A 15 -9.61 16.39 26.07
C ILE A 15 -8.78 15.74 24.95
N SER A 16 -7.50 15.42 25.19
CA SER A 16 -6.65 14.77 24.18
C SER A 16 -7.09 13.34 23.87
N LYS A 17 -7.67 12.60 24.83
CA LYS A 17 -8.24 11.28 24.59
C LYS A 17 -9.59 11.32 23.84
N PHE A 18 -10.37 12.40 24.02
CA PHE A 18 -11.67 12.56 23.35
C PHE A 18 -11.54 12.95 21.87
N ASN A 19 -10.42 13.52 21.44
CA ASN A 19 -10.16 13.92 20.06
C ASN A 19 -9.34 12.91 19.25
N ALA A 20 -9.08 11.71 19.77
CA ALA A 20 -8.43 10.67 18.99
C ALA A 20 -9.44 10.13 17.96
N ALA A 21 -9.08 10.20 16.67
CA ALA A 21 -9.86 9.53 15.63
C ALA A 21 -10.05 8.04 16.01
N PRO A 22 -11.25 7.47 15.77
CA PRO A 22 -11.50 6.07 16.10
C PRO A 22 -10.47 5.16 15.38
N PRO A 23 -10.07 4.05 16.02
CA PRO A 23 -9.14 3.12 15.41
C PRO A 23 -9.72 2.55 14.12
N LEU A 24 -8.87 2.38 13.11
CA LEU A 24 -9.29 1.77 11.86
C LEU A 24 -9.64 0.29 12.09
N PRO A 25 -10.67 -0.25 11.41
CA PRO A 25 -11.06 -1.65 11.55
C PRO A 25 -9.94 -2.58 11.08
N VAL A 26 -9.93 -3.83 11.56
CA VAL A 26 -9.15 -4.92 11.00
C VAL A 26 -10.02 -5.63 9.97
N ILE A 27 -9.61 -5.59 8.70
CA ILE A 27 -10.34 -6.20 7.58
C ILE A 27 -9.90 -7.66 7.38
N SER A 28 -8.59 -7.91 7.39
CA SER A 28 -8.01 -9.25 7.29
C SER A 28 -6.63 -9.31 7.93
N GLN A 29 -6.17 -10.53 8.24
CA GLN A 29 -4.80 -10.82 8.63
C GLN A 29 -4.05 -11.32 7.40
N ILE A 30 -2.89 -10.70 7.09
CA ILE A 30 -2.02 -11.17 6.00
C ILE A 30 -1.27 -12.41 6.48
N ARG A 31 -1.28 -13.46 5.66
CA ARG A 31 -0.49 -14.68 5.90
C ARG A 31 0.96 -14.46 5.50
N ASP A 32 1.85 -15.27 6.05
CA ASP A 32 3.25 -15.24 5.67
C ASP A 32 3.41 -15.56 4.18
N PHE A 33 4.32 -14.84 3.55
CA PHE A 33 4.69 -15.00 2.15
C PHE A 33 6.20 -14.82 2.00
N ILE A 34 6.75 -15.31 0.89
CA ILE A 34 8.11 -15.04 0.45
C ILE A 34 8.06 -14.70 -1.04
N LEU A 35 8.42 -13.47 -1.39
CA LEU A 35 8.49 -12.96 -2.76
C LEU A 35 9.86 -12.36 -3.03
N THR A 36 10.14 -11.97 -4.28
CA THR A 36 11.44 -11.42 -4.69
C THR A 36 11.27 -9.93 -5.00
N ASN A 37 12.16 -9.09 -4.47
CA ASN A 37 12.12 -7.66 -4.76
C ASN A 37 12.86 -7.29 -6.06
N GLN A 38 12.78 -6.01 -6.43
CA GLN A 38 13.42 -5.42 -7.62
C GLN A 38 14.95 -5.54 -7.65
N ASN A 39 15.60 -5.92 -6.56
CA ASN A 39 17.05 -6.17 -6.48
C ASN A 39 17.39 -7.67 -6.47
N GLY A 40 16.39 -8.55 -6.64
CA GLY A 40 16.58 -10.00 -6.63
C GLY A 40 16.66 -10.61 -5.22
N HIS A 41 16.36 -9.86 -4.16
CA HIS A 41 16.40 -10.37 -2.79
C HIS A 41 15.03 -10.87 -2.36
N ALA A 42 15.01 -11.95 -1.56
CA ALA A 42 13.80 -12.44 -0.94
C ALA A 42 13.26 -11.40 0.07
N VAL A 43 11.93 -11.26 0.10
CA VAL A 43 11.19 -10.41 1.05
C VAL A 43 10.05 -11.23 1.60
N ALA A 44 9.96 -11.31 2.92
CA ALA A 44 8.88 -11.96 3.66
C ALA A 44 7.98 -10.94 4.37
N LEU A 45 6.81 -11.36 4.84
CA LEU A 45 5.97 -10.52 5.70
C LEU A 45 6.72 -10.03 6.95
N ALA A 46 7.63 -10.86 7.49
CA ALA A 46 8.46 -10.52 8.64
C ALA A 46 9.30 -9.25 8.42
N ASP A 47 9.78 -9.00 7.19
CA ASP A 47 10.58 -7.83 6.83
C ASP A 47 9.75 -6.54 6.77
N LEU A 48 8.42 -6.65 6.70
CA LEU A 48 7.48 -5.54 6.68
C LEU A 48 6.83 -5.30 8.05
N ARG A 49 6.95 -6.24 8.99
CA ARG A 49 6.43 -6.08 10.36
C ARG A 49 7.13 -4.93 11.09
N GLY A 50 6.45 -4.35 12.06
CA GLY A 50 6.91 -3.15 12.77
C GLY A 50 6.71 -1.85 12.00
N GLN A 51 6.29 -1.89 10.74
CA GLN A 51 6.09 -0.73 9.89
C GLN A 51 4.69 -0.74 9.26
N VAL A 52 4.09 0.44 9.16
CA VAL A 52 2.87 0.64 8.36
C VAL A 52 3.26 0.68 6.90
N TRP A 53 2.53 0.04 6.01
CA TRP A 53 2.82 0.13 4.59
C TRP A 53 1.56 0.31 3.74
N ILE A 54 1.76 1.00 2.63
CA ILE A 54 0.75 1.19 1.58
C ILE A 54 1.08 0.23 0.45
N GLY A 55 0.09 -0.55 0.01
CA GLY A 55 0.26 -1.52 -1.06
C GLY A 55 -0.64 -1.27 -2.25
N ASP A 56 -0.18 -1.69 -3.41
CA ASP A 56 -0.96 -1.80 -4.64
C ASP A 56 -0.54 -3.02 -5.47
N ILE A 57 -1.29 -3.26 -6.54
CA ILE A 57 -0.98 -4.32 -7.50
C ILE A 57 -1.05 -3.73 -8.91
N ILE A 58 -0.02 -4.01 -9.72
CA ILE A 58 0.12 -3.48 -11.08
C ILE A 58 0.66 -4.56 -12.03
N PHE A 59 0.82 -4.22 -13.30
CA PHE A 59 1.79 -4.85 -14.20
C PHE A 59 2.44 -3.76 -15.07
N THR A 60 3.75 -3.96 -15.40
CA THR A 60 4.55 -2.88 -15.97
C THR A 60 4.17 -2.51 -17.40
N ARG A 61 3.55 -3.45 -18.14
CA ARG A 61 3.08 -3.27 -19.52
C ARG A 61 1.70 -2.61 -19.64
N CYS A 62 1.06 -2.29 -18.51
CA CYS A 62 -0.23 -1.61 -18.50
C CYS A 62 -0.12 -0.19 -19.04
N GLY A 63 -0.88 0.15 -20.09
CA GLY A 63 -0.99 1.52 -20.61
C GLY A 63 -2.07 2.37 -19.94
N GLY A 64 -2.90 1.77 -19.10
CA GLY A 64 -4.09 2.38 -18.50
C GLY A 64 -3.89 2.86 -17.05
N PRO A 65 -4.54 2.20 -16.05
CA PRO A 65 -4.58 2.68 -14.67
C PRO A 65 -3.25 2.55 -13.92
N CYS A 66 -2.42 1.53 -14.18
CA CYS A 66 -1.22 1.29 -13.40
C CYS A 66 -0.25 2.47 -13.37
N PRO A 67 0.11 3.12 -14.51
CA PRO A 67 0.94 4.32 -14.47
C PRO A 67 0.34 5.49 -13.68
N LYS A 68 -1.00 5.60 -13.64
CA LYS A 68 -1.69 6.63 -12.85
C LYS A 68 -1.57 6.31 -11.36
N MET A 69 -1.77 5.04 -10.97
CA MET A 69 -1.59 4.58 -9.60
C MET A 69 -0.15 4.78 -9.12
N THR A 70 0.83 4.37 -9.92
CA THR A 70 2.25 4.51 -9.56
C THR A 70 2.65 5.97 -9.36
N ARG A 71 2.16 6.92 -10.19
CA ARG A 71 2.37 8.36 -9.95
C ARG A 71 1.76 8.83 -8.63
N LYS A 72 0.56 8.37 -8.29
CA LYS A 72 -0.10 8.69 -7.01
C LYS A 72 0.65 8.10 -5.81
N MET A 73 1.21 6.90 -5.96
CA MET A 73 2.07 6.28 -4.94
C MET A 73 3.36 7.10 -4.75
N ALA A 74 4.01 7.55 -5.84
CA ALA A 74 5.18 8.43 -5.79
C ALA A 74 4.84 9.78 -5.11
N GLU A 75 3.67 10.34 -5.36
CA GLU A 75 3.20 11.54 -4.67
C GLU A 75 3.02 11.29 -3.16
N LEU A 76 2.41 10.17 -2.75
CA LEU A 76 2.33 9.80 -1.33
C LEU A 76 3.72 9.63 -0.71
N GLN A 77 4.65 8.99 -1.43
CA GLN A 77 6.05 8.85 -0.98
C GLN A 77 6.69 10.22 -0.69
N SER A 78 6.45 11.22 -1.55
CA SER A 78 7.04 12.55 -1.41
C SER A 78 6.47 13.35 -0.24
N VAL A 79 5.19 13.18 0.09
CA VAL A 79 4.51 13.96 1.14
C VAL A 79 4.48 13.27 2.51
N LEU A 80 4.64 11.94 2.57
CA LEU A 80 4.71 11.19 3.83
C LEU A 80 6.13 11.27 4.41
N PRO A 81 6.33 11.91 5.57
CA PRO A 81 7.65 12.08 6.14
C PRO A 81 8.35 10.75 6.45
N ALA A 82 9.64 10.63 6.13
CA ALA A 82 10.43 9.42 6.39
C ALA A 82 10.44 9.02 7.88
N LYS A 83 10.30 9.98 8.79
CA LYS A 83 10.20 9.73 10.25
C LYS A 83 9.01 8.87 10.67
N LEU A 84 7.97 8.74 9.85
CA LEU A 84 6.85 7.82 10.09
C LEU A 84 7.25 6.36 9.87
N GLN A 85 8.41 6.10 9.27
CA GLN A 85 8.93 4.76 8.97
C GLN A 85 7.91 3.89 8.21
N ASN A 86 7.05 4.53 7.40
CA ASN A 86 6.12 3.81 6.55
C ASN A 86 6.83 3.32 5.28
N LYS A 87 6.35 2.20 4.75
CA LYS A 87 6.83 1.59 3.50
C LYS A 87 5.77 1.65 2.42
N PHE A 88 6.22 1.41 1.20
CA PHE A 88 5.40 1.24 0.02
C PHE A 88 5.71 -0.12 -0.59
N VAL A 89 4.70 -0.86 -1.01
CA VAL A 89 4.83 -2.21 -1.55
C VAL A 89 3.97 -2.32 -2.81
N THR A 90 4.62 -2.53 -3.94
CA THR A 90 3.94 -2.76 -5.22
C THR A 90 4.12 -4.21 -5.63
N LEU A 91 3.02 -4.95 -5.81
CA LEU A 91 3.00 -6.30 -6.34
C LEU A 91 2.83 -6.26 -7.85
N THR A 92 3.46 -7.19 -8.58
CA THR A 92 3.06 -7.42 -9.98
C THR A 92 2.02 -8.54 -10.09
N THR A 93 1.14 -8.47 -11.08
CA THR A 93 0.27 -9.59 -11.50
C THR A 93 0.86 -10.39 -12.64
N ASP A 94 1.93 -9.90 -13.27
CA ASP A 94 2.55 -10.48 -14.47
C ASP A 94 4.01 -10.90 -14.19
N PRO A 95 4.26 -11.84 -13.25
CA PRO A 95 5.61 -12.20 -12.85
C PRO A 95 6.44 -12.87 -13.95
N GLU A 96 5.80 -13.39 -14.99
CA GLU A 96 6.49 -13.97 -16.14
C GLU A 96 7.22 -12.91 -16.96
N PHE A 97 6.67 -11.71 -17.05
CA PHE A 97 7.30 -10.57 -17.72
C PHE A 97 8.03 -9.65 -16.73
N ASP A 98 7.42 -9.35 -15.60
CA ASP A 98 7.89 -8.39 -14.61
C ASP A 98 8.99 -9.00 -13.73
N SER A 99 10.15 -9.29 -14.34
CA SER A 99 11.35 -9.70 -13.60
C SER A 99 11.82 -8.60 -12.63
N PRO A 100 12.69 -8.91 -11.65
CA PRO A 100 13.28 -7.91 -10.76
C PRO A 100 13.88 -6.72 -11.51
N ALA A 101 14.61 -6.96 -12.60
CA ALA A 101 15.22 -5.90 -13.40
C ALA A 101 14.19 -5.02 -14.12
N VAL A 102 13.08 -5.60 -14.58
CA VAL A 102 11.96 -4.85 -15.21
C VAL A 102 11.28 -3.98 -14.16
N LEU A 103 10.96 -4.53 -12.99
CA LEU A 103 10.36 -3.79 -11.88
C LEU A 103 11.27 -2.65 -11.39
N LYS A 104 12.59 -2.88 -11.34
CA LYS A 104 13.56 -1.84 -10.98
C LYS A 104 13.50 -0.66 -11.95
N LYS A 105 13.58 -0.92 -13.24
CA LYS A 105 13.48 0.12 -14.28
C LYS A 105 12.14 0.86 -14.22
N TYR A 106 11.06 0.12 -13.96
CA TYR A 106 9.74 0.72 -13.80
C TYR A 106 9.71 1.65 -12.58
N GLY A 107 10.17 1.21 -11.41
CA GLY A 107 10.25 2.06 -10.22
C GLY A 107 11.13 3.30 -10.42
N GLU A 108 12.29 3.17 -11.05
CA GLU A 108 13.18 4.29 -11.40
C GLU A 108 12.46 5.34 -12.27
N LYS A 109 11.71 4.90 -13.27
CA LYS A 109 10.92 5.79 -14.16
C LYS A 109 9.93 6.66 -13.39
N PHE A 110 9.40 6.18 -12.27
CA PHE A 110 8.44 6.89 -11.43
C PHE A 110 9.05 7.53 -10.19
N GLY A 111 10.37 7.53 -10.04
CA GLY A 111 11.07 8.17 -8.93
C GLY A 111 10.92 7.45 -7.59
N ALA A 112 10.82 6.11 -7.63
CA ALA A 112 10.72 5.31 -6.41
C ALA A 112 12.01 5.40 -5.57
N ASP A 113 11.89 5.75 -4.30
CA ASP A 113 12.96 5.58 -3.30
C ASP A 113 12.96 4.13 -2.81
N PHE A 114 13.87 3.33 -3.30
CA PHE A 114 13.98 1.91 -2.97
C PHE A 114 14.36 1.61 -1.51
N ASN A 115 14.71 2.60 -0.72
CA ASN A 115 14.84 2.45 0.74
C ASN A 115 13.46 2.34 1.43
N ARG A 116 12.42 2.86 0.78
CA ARG A 116 11.05 2.92 1.29
C ARG A 116 10.04 2.20 0.42
N TRP A 117 10.35 1.96 -0.85
CA TRP A 117 9.42 1.39 -1.82
C TRP A 117 9.98 0.11 -2.42
N THR A 118 9.28 -0.98 -2.19
CA THR A 118 9.64 -2.33 -2.65
C THR A 118 8.65 -2.77 -3.73
N PHE A 119 9.16 -3.24 -4.84
CA PHE A 119 8.40 -3.87 -5.92
C PHE A 119 8.61 -5.37 -5.84
N LEU A 120 7.53 -6.15 -5.79
CA LEU A 120 7.57 -7.58 -5.55
C LEU A 120 7.09 -8.39 -6.76
N THR A 121 7.85 -9.41 -7.10
CA THR A 121 7.54 -10.46 -8.08
C THR A 121 7.85 -11.83 -7.49
N GLY A 122 7.56 -12.90 -8.20
CA GLY A 122 7.88 -14.26 -7.75
C GLY A 122 6.88 -15.30 -8.23
N ASP A 123 6.62 -16.31 -7.42
CA ASP A 123 5.65 -17.35 -7.76
C ASP A 123 4.24 -16.77 -7.92
N LYS A 124 3.58 -17.09 -9.04
CA LYS A 124 2.25 -16.56 -9.39
C LYS A 124 1.19 -16.92 -8.34
N LYS A 125 1.28 -18.11 -7.73
CA LYS A 125 0.33 -18.54 -6.70
C LYS A 125 0.53 -17.78 -5.39
N GLU A 126 1.78 -17.52 -5.02
CA GLU A 126 2.09 -16.72 -3.82
C GLU A 126 1.66 -15.25 -4.00
N ILE A 127 1.87 -14.67 -5.20
CA ILE A 127 1.37 -13.33 -5.56
C ILE A 127 -0.16 -13.30 -5.47
N TYR A 128 -0.84 -14.30 -6.03
CA TYR A 128 -2.31 -14.40 -5.98
C TYR A 128 -2.82 -14.49 -4.53
N LYS A 129 -2.22 -15.37 -3.71
CA LYS A 129 -2.60 -15.50 -2.31
C LYS A 129 -2.43 -14.18 -1.55
N LEU A 130 -1.29 -13.50 -1.72
CA LEU A 130 -1.06 -12.22 -1.07
C LEU A 130 -2.02 -11.15 -1.60
N GLY A 131 -2.13 -10.97 -2.91
CA GLY A 131 -2.95 -9.93 -3.52
C GLY A 131 -4.44 -10.13 -3.26
N VAL A 132 -4.97 -11.30 -3.58
CA VAL A 132 -6.41 -11.56 -3.54
C VAL A 132 -6.89 -11.96 -2.16
N GLU A 133 -6.24 -12.96 -1.53
CA GLU A 133 -6.70 -13.46 -0.23
C GLU A 133 -6.28 -12.55 0.93
N GLY A 134 -5.05 -12.03 0.88
CA GLY A 134 -4.48 -11.18 1.93
C GLY A 134 -4.93 -9.73 1.83
N LEU A 135 -4.66 -9.09 0.72
CA LEU A 135 -4.86 -7.66 0.50
C LEU A 135 -6.25 -7.31 -0.05
N LYS A 136 -7.05 -8.31 -0.44
CA LYS A 136 -8.38 -8.12 -1.06
C LYS A 136 -8.33 -7.32 -2.36
N LEU A 137 -7.19 -7.36 -3.05
CA LEU A 137 -6.98 -6.78 -4.36
C LEU A 137 -7.27 -7.85 -5.41
N SER A 138 -8.45 -7.82 -6.04
CA SER A 138 -8.75 -8.75 -7.12
C SER A 138 -8.06 -8.30 -8.40
N SER A 139 -7.32 -9.23 -8.99
CA SER A 139 -6.76 -9.11 -10.34
C SER A 139 -7.12 -10.40 -11.06
N VAL A 140 -7.97 -10.32 -12.06
CA VAL A 140 -8.40 -11.48 -12.86
C VAL A 140 -7.70 -11.40 -14.20
N GLU A 141 -6.99 -12.47 -14.56
CA GLU A 141 -6.39 -12.61 -15.88
C GLU A 141 -7.52 -12.75 -16.92
N ILE A 142 -7.49 -11.93 -17.97
CA ILE A 142 -8.45 -12.03 -19.08
C ILE A 142 -8.03 -13.18 -19.96
N ASP A 143 -8.99 -14.03 -20.34
CA ASP A 143 -8.76 -15.16 -21.26
C ASP A 143 -8.04 -14.64 -22.53
N PRO A 144 -6.95 -15.28 -22.98
CA PRO A 144 -6.20 -14.85 -24.15
C PRO A 144 -7.05 -14.58 -25.39
N LYS A 145 -8.17 -15.32 -25.57
CA LYS A 145 -9.10 -15.13 -26.70
C LYS A 145 -9.91 -13.84 -26.61
N ASP A 146 -10.10 -13.29 -25.41
CA ASP A 146 -10.90 -12.08 -25.15
C ASP A 146 -10.03 -10.81 -25.07
N ARG A 147 -8.70 -10.94 -25.14
CA ARG A 147 -7.76 -9.83 -25.10
C ARG A 147 -7.74 -9.07 -26.42
N LYS A 148 -7.97 -7.76 -26.38
CA LYS A 148 -7.92 -6.87 -27.53
C LYS A 148 -6.59 -6.13 -27.67
N ALA A 149 -5.86 -5.93 -26.54
CA ALA A 149 -4.59 -5.26 -26.46
C ALA A 149 -3.73 -5.80 -25.31
N VAL A 150 -2.47 -5.37 -25.23
CA VAL A 150 -1.58 -5.71 -24.09
C VAL A 150 -2.16 -5.18 -22.77
N ASP A 151 -2.93 -4.10 -22.81
CA ASP A 151 -3.58 -3.51 -21.65
C ASP A 151 -4.72 -4.37 -21.09
N ASP A 152 -5.24 -5.32 -21.89
CA ASP A 152 -6.31 -6.24 -21.52
C ASP A 152 -5.80 -7.55 -20.87
N LEU A 153 -4.55 -7.58 -20.37
CA LEU A 153 -4.02 -8.79 -19.73
C LEU A 153 -4.74 -9.14 -18.43
N PHE A 154 -5.17 -8.13 -17.67
CA PHE A 154 -5.78 -8.30 -16.36
C PHE A 154 -6.92 -7.31 -16.13
N ILE A 155 -7.96 -7.73 -15.42
CA ILE A 155 -8.92 -6.80 -14.81
C ILE A 155 -8.21 -6.12 -13.63
N HIS A 156 -8.14 -4.79 -13.66
CA HIS A 156 -7.32 -4.02 -12.74
C HIS A 156 -7.98 -3.80 -11.37
N ALA A 157 -7.21 -4.03 -10.32
CA ALA A 157 -7.52 -3.48 -9.01
C ALA A 157 -6.97 -2.03 -8.94
N THR A 158 -7.86 -1.03 -8.91
CA THR A 158 -7.50 0.39 -8.85
C THR A 158 -7.40 0.93 -7.42
N TYR A 159 -7.00 0.07 -6.49
CA TYR A 159 -7.03 0.35 -5.05
C TYR A 159 -5.63 0.43 -4.46
N PHE A 160 -5.47 1.33 -3.47
CA PHE A 160 -4.41 1.25 -2.48
C PHE A 160 -4.94 0.61 -1.22
N VAL A 161 -4.12 -0.23 -0.61
CA VAL A 161 -4.39 -0.87 0.67
C VAL A 161 -3.44 -0.34 1.74
N LEU A 162 -3.93 -0.29 2.97
CA LEU A 162 -3.13 0.13 4.11
C LEU A 162 -3.01 -1.01 5.11
N VAL A 163 -1.78 -1.39 5.40
CA VAL A 163 -1.46 -2.49 6.31
C VAL A 163 -0.69 -1.95 7.51
N ASP A 164 -1.05 -2.41 8.70
CA ASP A 164 -0.42 -1.98 9.95
C ASP A 164 0.87 -2.75 10.28
N SER A 165 1.52 -2.34 11.35
CA SER A 165 2.79 -2.91 11.83
C SER A 165 2.69 -4.40 12.23
N GLN A 166 1.49 -4.93 12.42
CA GLN A 166 1.24 -6.33 12.75
C GLN A 166 0.90 -7.18 11.51
N GLY A 167 0.90 -6.59 10.31
CA GLY A 167 0.54 -7.27 9.07
C GLY A 167 -0.97 -7.47 8.90
N ARG A 168 -1.79 -6.55 9.41
CA ARG A 168 -3.25 -6.56 9.26
C ARG A 168 -3.68 -5.51 8.25
N LEU A 169 -4.54 -5.90 7.31
CA LEU A 169 -5.19 -4.97 6.39
C LEU A 169 -6.20 -4.11 7.18
N ARG A 170 -6.06 -2.79 7.09
CA ARG A 170 -6.83 -1.82 7.89
C ARG A 170 -7.69 -0.89 7.05
N ALA A 171 -7.33 -0.63 5.81
CA ALA A 171 -8.11 0.21 4.91
C ALA A 171 -7.84 -0.13 3.45
N VAL A 172 -8.83 0.20 2.61
CA VAL A 172 -8.77 0.07 1.15
C VAL A 172 -9.29 1.38 0.57
N PHE A 173 -8.56 1.95 -0.40
CA PHE A 173 -8.87 3.23 -1.03
C PHE A 173 -8.91 3.07 -2.54
N GLU A 174 -10.02 3.35 -3.17
CA GLU A 174 -10.07 3.44 -4.61
C GLU A 174 -9.30 4.69 -5.07
N THR A 175 -8.38 4.51 -6.02
CA THR A 175 -7.45 5.57 -6.41
C THR A 175 -7.59 6.01 -7.86
N VAL A 176 -8.18 5.17 -8.72
CA VAL A 176 -8.42 5.47 -10.13
C VAL A 176 -9.82 4.96 -10.50
N GLY A 177 -10.67 5.83 -11.03
CA GLY A 177 -12.04 5.60 -11.44
C GLY A 177 -12.65 6.93 -11.88
N ASP A 178 -13.80 6.89 -12.55
CA ASP A 178 -14.46 8.10 -13.08
C ASP A 178 -14.94 9.01 -11.95
N ASP A 179 -15.38 8.46 -10.82
CA ASP A 179 -15.87 9.19 -9.66
C ASP A 179 -14.80 9.44 -8.59
N VAL A 180 -13.52 9.10 -8.87
CA VAL A 180 -12.43 9.20 -7.89
C VAL A 180 -11.79 10.58 -7.89
N ASP A 181 -12.05 11.37 -6.85
CA ASP A 181 -11.36 12.63 -6.58
C ASP A 181 -10.10 12.39 -5.72
N TRP A 182 -8.94 12.35 -6.36
CA TRP A 182 -7.66 12.14 -5.69
C TRP A 182 -7.35 13.20 -4.62
N ASN A 183 -7.81 14.44 -4.81
CA ASN A 183 -7.60 15.51 -3.83
C ASN A 183 -8.35 15.26 -2.52
N LYS A 184 -9.42 14.46 -2.55
CA LYS A 184 -10.14 14.00 -1.35
C LYS A 184 -9.56 12.71 -0.78
N ILE A 185 -9.14 11.76 -1.62
CA ILE A 185 -8.63 10.46 -1.16
C ILE A 185 -7.22 10.58 -0.56
N LYS A 186 -6.32 11.33 -1.18
CA LYS A 186 -4.94 11.49 -0.68
C LYS A 186 -4.85 11.93 0.79
N PRO A 187 -5.57 12.97 1.27
CA PRO A 187 -5.57 13.35 2.68
C PRO A 187 -6.09 12.24 3.61
N GLN A 188 -7.04 11.43 3.15
CA GLN A 188 -7.57 10.31 3.93
C GLN A 188 -6.50 9.23 4.13
N ILE A 189 -5.77 8.86 3.07
CA ILE A 189 -4.65 7.92 3.15
C ILE A 189 -3.58 8.44 4.12
N ILE A 190 -3.18 9.71 3.97
CA ILE A 190 -2.18 10.34 4.86
C ILE A 190 -2.64 10.31 6.33
N SER A 191 -3.90 10.62 6.59
CA SER A 191 -4.49 10.57 7.93
C SER A 191 -4.47 9.15 8.50
N ALA A 192 -4.90 8.17 7.70
CA ALA A 192 -4.93 6.76 8.10
C ALA A 192 -3.52 6.23 8.42
N VAL A 193 -2.50 6.54 7.61
CA VAL A 193 -1.09 6.21 7.91
C VAL A 193 -0.65 6.79 9.24
N LYS A 194 -0.99 8.07 9.52
CA LYS A 194 -0.63 8.73 10.79
C LYS A 194 -1.34 8.10 12.00
N ILE A 195 -2.58 7.65 11.83
CA ILE A 195 -3.33 6.93 12.88
C ILE A 195 -2.61 5.62 13.20
N LEU A 196 -2.37 4.77 12.19
CA LEU A 196 -1.72 3.47 12.38
C LEU A 196 -0.29 3.57 12.90
N ALA A 197 0.45 4.59 12.51
CA ALA A 197 1.81 4.82 13.02
C ALA A 197 1.85 5.13 14.53
N ARG A 198 0.72 5.50 15.15
CA ARG A 198 0.57 5.76 16.59
C ARG A 198 0.07 4.53 17.37
N GLU A 199 -0.46 3.52 16.68
CA GLU A 199 -0.97 2.28 17.27
C GLU A 199 0.14 1.25 17.62
N LYS A 200 1.42 1.64 17.57
CA LYS A 200 2.59 0.78 17.85
C LYS A 200 2.65 0.32 19.29
#